data_291b821071650427e39f8e4535c7fb0b
#
_entry.id   291b821071650427e39f8e4535c7fb0b
#
_cell.length_a   1.000
_cell.length_b   1.000
_cell.length_c   1.000
_cell.angle_alpha   90.00
_cell.angle_beta   90.00
_cell.angle_gamma   90.00
#
_symmetry.space_group_name_H-M   'P 1'
#
loop_
_entity.id
_entity.type
_entity.pdbx_description
1 polymer ?
#
loop_
_entity_poly.entity_id
_entity_poly.type
_entity_poly.pdbx_seq_one_letter_code
_entity_poly.pdbx_strand_id
1 'polypeptide(L)'
;MVSQKEIADRLKLSRSLVSKVLNGNLGTTKVKPETARAILDLAAKLGYRPNPTAVSLATGRQGTIGVLIRRFGIPASRLPDTLTDGISEEARLVRQRLVLTYYGDDTEPRCFELLTESNRID
;
A
#
# COMPACT_ATOMS: atom_id res chain seq x y z
N MET A 1 8.48 -18.85 -2.57
CA MET A 1 7.91 -17.54 -2.96
C MET A 1 8.84 -16.92 -4.00
N VAL A 2 8.31 -16.55 -5.17
CA VAL A 2 9.11 -15.99 -6.27
C VAL A 2 9.67 -14.62 -5.86
N SER A 3 10.95 -14.38 -6.15
CA SER A 3 11.64 -13.14 -5.80
C SER A 3 12.00 -12.31 -7.03
N GLN A 4 12.20 -11.01 -6.83
CA GLN A 4 12.71 -10.13 -7.90
C GLN A 4 14.08 -10.60 -8.43
N LYS A 5 14.89 -11.22 -7.56
CA LYS A 5 16.17 -11.79 -7.94
C LYS A 5 15.99 -12.94 -8.94
N GLU A 6 15.06 -13.83 -8.68
CA GLU A 6 14.78 -14.95 -9.59
C GLU A 6 14.31 -14.47 -10.98
N ILE A 7 13.48 -13.43 -11.03
CA ILE A 7 13.05 -12.82 -12.31
C ILE A 7 14.25 -12.20 -13.02
N ALA A 8 15.11 -11.50 -12.29
CA ALA A 8 16.33 -10.88 -12.83
C ALA A 8 17.29 -11.92 -13.41
N ASP A 9 17.53 -13.00 -12.68
CA ASP A 9 18.42 -14.08 -13.10
C ASP A 9 17.90 -14.77 -14.37
N ARG A 10 16.61 -15.05 -14.44
CA ARG A 10 15.98 -15.68 -15.64
C ARG A 10 16.03 -14.81 -16.89
N LEU A 11 15.91 -13.50 -16.73
CA LEU A 11 15.96 -12.54 -17.85
C LEU A 11 17.36 -11.99 -18.10
N LYS A 12 18.35 -12.37 -17.31
CA LYS A 12 19.73 -11.84 -17.34
C LYS A 12 19.78 -10.33 -17.21
N LEU A 13 18.94 -9.78 -16.33
CA LEU A 13 18.81 -8.36 -16.04
C LEU A 13 19.27 -8.05 -14.61
N SER A 14 19.53 -6.78 -14.32
CA SER A 14 19.81 -6.38 -12.94
C SER A 14 18.53 -6.40 -12.09
N ARG A 15 18.66 -6.80 -10.82
CA ARG A 15 17.56 -6.76 -9.85
C ARG A 15 16.98 -5.35 -9.71
N SER A 16 17.82 -4.32 -9.79
CA SER A 16 17.41 -2.92 -9.71
C SER A 16 16.46 -2.55 -10.86
N LEU A 17 16.75 -2.99 -12.08
CA LEU A 17 15.89 -2.74 -13.24
C LEU A 17 14.55 -3.45 -13.10
N VAL A 18 14.57 -4.72 -12.70
CA VAL A 18 13.35 -5.50 -12.45
C VAL A 18 12.50 -4.85 -11.36
N SER A 19 13.10 -4.41 -10.27
CA SER A 19 12.39 -3.70 -9.19
C SER A 19 11.74 -2.42 -9.67
N LYS A 20 12.44 -1.60 -10.45
CA LYS A 20 11.90 -0.34 -10.99
C LYS A 20 10.70 -0.57 -11.91
N VAL A 21 10.77 -1.57 -12.77
CA VAL A 21 9.67 -1.92 -13.69
C VAL A 21 8.46 -2.43 -12.91
N LEU A 22 8.66 -3.36 -11.99
CA LEU A 22 7.58 -3.97 -11.20
C LEU A 22 6.87 -2.98 -10.27
N ASN A 23 7.59 -1.97 -9.79
CA ASN A 23 7.02 -0.92 -8.92
C ASN A 23 6.52 0.30 -9.71
N GLY A 24 6.65 0.32 -11.04
CA GLY A 24 6.25 1.47 -11.87
C GLY A 24 7.09 2.73 -11.63
N ASN A 25 8.23 2.61 -10.95
CA ASN A 25 9.09 3.74 -10.58
C ASN A 25 10.37 3.73 -11.44
N LEU A 26 10.23 4.09 -12.69
CA LEU A 26 11.37 4.12 -13.63
C LEU A 26 12.28 5.33 -13.40
N GLY A 27 11.78 6.42 -12.82
CA GLY A 27 12.53 7.67 -12.66
C GLY A 27 13.14 8.11 -13.99
N THR A 28 14.45 8.36 -14.02
CA THR A 28 15.20 8.70 -15.23
C THR A 28 15.69 7.48 -16.03
N THR A 29 15.40 6.27 -15.55
CA THR A 29 15.88 5.04 -16.19
C THR A 29 15.08 4.76 -17.46
N LYS A 30 15.75 4.82 -18.60
CA LYS A 30 15.14 4.43 -19.88
C LYS A 30 15.14 2.89 -19.98
N VAL A 31 13.96 2.31 -20.13
CA VAL A 31 13.78 0.87 -20.32
C VAL A 31 13.11 0.66 -21.68
N LYS A 32 13.63 -0.26 -22.47
CA LYS A 32 12.98 -0.63 -23.72
C LYS A 32 11.61 -1.25 -23.43
N PRO A 33 10.56 -0.90 -24.19
CA PRO A 33 9.20 -1.42 -23.96
C PRO A 33 9.14 -2.95 -23.95
N GLU A 34 9.93 -3.60 -24.80
CA GLU A 34 10.01 -5.07 -24.87
C GLU A 34 10.57 -5.67 -23.58
N THR A 35 11.61 -5.03 -23.02
CA THR A 35 12.22 -5.47 -21.75
C THR A 35 11.25 -5.30 -20.60
N ALA A 36 10.53 -4.17 -20.54
CA ALA A 36 9.51 -3.96 -19.50
C ALA A 36 8.40 -5.00 -19.59
N ARG A 37 7.93 -5.29 -20.81
CA ARG A 37 6.91 -6.30 -21.05
C ARG A 37 7.37 -7.70 -20.65
N ALA A 38 8.59 -8.09 -21.01
CA ALA A 38 9.15 -9.38 -20.62
C ALA A 38 9.23 -9.57 -19.10
N ILE A 39 9.56 -8.51 -18.36
CA ILE A 39 9.59 -8.54 -16.90
C ILE A 39 8.18 -8.75 -16.34
N LEU A 40 7.19 -8.00 -16.83
CA LEU A 40 5.80 -8.09 -16.36
C LEU A 40 5.18 -9.46 -16.69
N ASP A 41 5.39 -9.97 -17.90
CA ASP A 41 4.88 -11.26 -18.34
C ASP A 41 5.49 -12.41 -17.53
N LEU A 42 6.80 -12.37 -17.28
CA LEU A 42 7.45 -13.39 -16.47
C LEU A 42 7.00 -13.32 -15.00
N ALA A 43 6.84 -12.12 -14.45
CA ALA A 43 6.33 -11.91 -13.10
C ALA A 43 4.91 -12.49 -12.95
N ALA A 44 4.03 -12.21 -13.90
CA ALA A 44 2.67 -12.75 -13.94
C ALA A 44 2.67 -14.28 -14.05
N LYS A 45 3.48 -14.84 -14.97
CA LYS A 45 3.61 -16.28 -15.17
C LYS A 45 4.10 -17.03 -13.94
N LEU A 46 5.00 -16.42 -13.18
CA LEU A 46 5.55 -16.99 -11.95
C LEU A 46 4.68 -16.72 -10.71
N GLY A 47 3.59 -15.96 -10.85
CA GLY A 47 2.75 -15.58 -9.72
C GLY A 47 3.47 -14.64 -8.73
N TYR A 48 4.40 -13.82 -9.22
CA TYR A 48 5.09 -12.86 -8.37
C TYR A 48 4.11 -11.84 -7.79
N ARG A 49 4.19 -11.65 -6.48
CA ARG A 49 3.45 -10.59 -5.78
C ARG A 49 4.45 -9.68 -5.08
N PRO A 50 4.40 -8.36 -5.30
CA PRO A 50 5.21 -7.42 -4.55
C PRO A 50 5.00 -7.62 -3.05
N ASN A 51 6.09 -7.63 -2.28
CA ASN A 51 5.99 -7.62 -0.83
C ASN A 51 5.63 -6.19 -0.38
N PRO A 52 4.43 -5.97 0.19
CA PRO A 52 3.98 -4.63 0.59
C PRO A 52 4.96 -3.95 1.55
N THR A 53 5.54 -4.71 2.49
CA THR A 53 6.51 -4.19 3.45
C THR A 53 7.79 -3.70 2.77
N ALA A 54 8.30 -4.45 1.79
CA ALA A 54 9.48 -4.03 1.04
C ALA A 54 9.19 -2.80 0.15
N VAL A 55 7.99 -2.72 -0.42
CA VAL A 55 7.55 -1.57 -1.21
C VAL A 55 7.43 -0.33 -0.31
N SER A 56 6.79 -0.46 0.85
CA SER A 56 6.63 0.66 1.78
C SER A 56 7.96 1.17 2.30
N LEU A 57 8.91 0.28 2.60
CA LEU A 57 10.26 0.66 3.02
C LEU A 57 11.01 1.43 1.91
N ALA A 58 10.85 1.02 0.66
CA ALA A 58 11.52 1.63 -0.48
C ALA A 58 10.91 2.97 -0.91
N THR A 59 9.59 3.14 -0.71
CA THR A 59 8.84 4.32 -1.13
C THR A 59 8.56 5.31 0.00
N GLY A 60 8.73 4.88 1.25
CA GLY A 60 8.31 5.62 2.44
C GLY A 60 6.79 5.71 2.59
N ARG A 61 6.02 4.97 1.75
CA ARG A 61 4.56 5.00 1.75
C ARG A 61 3.99 3.63 2.08
N GLN A 62 3.06 3.60 3.01
CA GLN A 62 2.38 2.38 3.45
C GLN A 62 1.18 2.01 2.56
N GLY A 63 0.67 2.95 1.78
CA GLY A 63 -0.57 2.82 1.04
C GLY A 63 -1.76 2.61 1.98
N THR A 64 -1.77 3.33 3.10
CA THR A 64 -2.77 3.18 4.16
C THR A 64 -3.27 4.52 4.64
N ILE A 65 -4.57 4.71 4.64
CA ILE A 65 -5.25 5.89 5.18
C ILE A 65 -5.76 5.54 6.58
N GLY A 66 -5.46 6.39 7.57
CA GLY A 66 -6.01 6.30 8.90
C GLY A 66 -7.27 7.15 9.04
N VAL A 67 -8.32 6.59 9.58
CA VAL A 67 -9.56 7.31 9.92
C VAL A 67 -9.81 7.20 11.41
N LEU A 68 -9.86 8.35 12.07
CA LEU A 68 -10.18 8.46 13.48
C LEU A 68 -11.65 8.84 13.63
N ILE A 69 -12.40 8.02 14.33
CA ILE A 69 -13.82 8.23 14.57
C ILE A 69 -14.05 8.43 16.07
N ARG A 70 -14.51 9.63 16.44
CA ARG A 70 -14.92 9.90 17.81
C ARG A 70 -16.25 9.21 18.12
N ARG A 71 -16.29 8.44 19.18
CA ARG A 71 -17.52 7.88 19.72
C ARG A 71 -18.29 8.99 20.45
N PHE A 72 -19.32 9.51 19.81
CA PHE A 72 -20.32 10.28 20.52
C PHE A 72 -21.28 9.31 21.20
N GLY A 73 -21.67 9.59 22.45
CA GLY A 73 -22.54 8.75 23.26
C GLY A 73 -23.99 8.57 22.73
N ILE A 74 -24.20 8.65 21.43
CA ILE A 74 -25.47 8.39 20.76
C ILE A 74 -25.35 7.05 20.04
N PRO A 75 -25.89 5.95 20.59
CA PRO A 75 -25.73 4.61 20.04
C PRO A 75 -26.40 4.34 18.70
N ALA A 76 -27.18 5.28 18.17
CA ALA A 76 -28.06 5.03 17.01
C ALA A 76 -27.73 5.85 15.74
N SER A 77 -26.59 6.54 15.71
CA SER A 77 -26.21 7.27 14.50
C SER A 77 -25.59 6.31 13.48
N ARG A 78 -26.24 6.11 12.34
CA ARG A 78 -25.68 5.40 11.18
C ARG A 78 -24.66 6.24 10.39
N LEU A 79 -24.44 7.47 10.82
CA LEU A 79 -23.52 8.38 10.12
C LEU A 79 -22.09 7.84 10.02
N PRO A 80 -21.49 7.24 11.08
CA PRO A 80 -20.17 6.64 10.97
C PRO A 80 -20.11 5.50 9.95
N ASP A 81 -21.16 4.67 9.87
CA ASP A 81 -21.18 3.53 8.94
C ASP A 81 -21.24 4.03 7.50
N THR A 82 -22.11 4.98 7.19
CA THR A 82 -22.24 5.54 5.84
C THR A 82 -20.96 6.26 5.37
N LEU A 83 -20.32 7.02 6.27
CA LEU A 83 -19.04 7.67 5.98
C LEU A 83 -17.92 6.65 5.75
N THR A 84 -17.89 5.61 6.58
CA THR A 84 -16.90 4.54 6.48
C THR A 84 -17.04 3.77 5.17
N ASP A 85 -18.27 3.48 4.75
CA ASP A 85 -18.53 2.80 3.48
C ASP A 85 -18.05 3.66 2.30
N GLY A 86 -18.38 4.96 2.29
CA GLY A 86 -17.92 5.88 1.25
C GLY A 86 -16.40 6.00 1.18
N ILE A 87 -15.73 6.16 2.32
CA ILE A 87 -14.26 6.25 2.39
C ILE A 87 -13.63 4.93 1.96
N SER A 88 -14.21 3.79 2.36
CA SER A 88 -13.70 2.46 1.99
C SER A 88 -13.78 2.23 0.49
N GLU A 89 -14.85 2.66 -0.15
CA GLU A 89 -15.01 2.53 -1.60
C GLU A 89 -13.98 3.37 -2.36
N GLU A 90 -13.79 4.64 -1.96
CA GLU A 90 -12.78 5.50 -2.57
C GLU A 90 -11.35 4.98 -2.32
N ALA A 91 -11.04 4.55 -1.10
CA ALA A 91 -9.74 3.97 -0.78
C ALA A 91 -9.45 2.72 -1.64
N ARG A 92 -10.48 1.89 -1.90
CA ARG A 92 -10.38 0.73 -2.76
C ARG A 92 -10.05 1.11 -4.22
N LEU A 93 -10.68 2.16 -4.74
CA LEU A 93 -10.43 2.64 -6.11
C LEU A 93 -8.99 3.11 -6.30
N VAL A 94 -8.41 3.76 -5.30
CA VAL A 94 -7.00 4.20 -5.33
C VAL A 94 -6.02 3.17 -4.77
N ARG A 95 -6.48 1.94 -4.51
CA ARG A 95 -5.68 0.81 -3.99
C ARG A 95 -5.00 1.10 -2.65
N GLN A 96 -5.64 1.89 -1.80
CA GLN A 96 -5.17 2.15 -0.45
C GLN A 96 -5.95 1.30 0.56
N ARG A 97 -5.28 0.96 1.65
CA ARG A 97 -5.91 0.29 2.80
C ARG A 97 -6.50 1.33 3.74
N LEU A 98 -7.59 0.96 4.39
CA LEU A 98 -8.21 1.79 5.40
C LEU A 98 -7.97 1.19 6.79
N VAL A 99 -7.52 2.00 7.72
CA VAL A 99 -7.43 1.66 9.14
C VAL A 99 -8.37 2.57 9.89
N LEU A 100 -9.34 1.95 10.55
CA LEU A 100 -10.35 2.66 11.36
C LEU A 100 -9.99 2.53 12.84
N THR A 101 -9.93 3.65 13.52
CA THR A 101 -9.72 3.69 14.96
C THR A 101 -10.81 4.54 15.60
N TYR A 102 -11.49 3.93 16.57
CA TYR A 102 -12.50 4.63 17.38
C TYR A 102 -11.86 5.13 18.65
N TYR A 103 -12.16 6.35 19.05
CA TYR A 103 -11.69 6.93 20.28
C TYR A 103 -12.84 7.57 21.09
N GLY A 104 -12.66 7.62 22.41
CA GLY A 104 -13.52 8.32 23.35
C GLY A 104 -12.74 9.45 24.02
N ASP A 105 -13.40 10.17 24.93
CA ASP A 105 -12.83 11.35 25.60
C ASP A 105 -11.60 11.01 26.47
N ASP A 106 -11.50 9.77 26.94
CA ASP A 106 -10.40 9.25 27.76
C ASP A 106 -9.17 8.81 26.92
N THR A 107 -9.36 8.62 25.63
CA THR A 107 -8.31 8.07 24.73
C THR A 107 -7.83 9.04 23.66
N GLU A 108 -8.41 10.26 23.62
CA GLU A 108 -8.16 11.25 22.55
C GLU A 108 -6.67 11.53 22.28
N PRO A 109 -5.79 11.75 23.30
CA PRO A 109 -4.38 12.08 23.01
C PRO A 109 -3.57 10.91 22.42
N ARG A 110 -3.92 9.66 22.78
CA ARG A 110 -3.18 8.47 22.35
C ARG A 110 -3.56 7.92 20.99
N CYS A 111 -4.76 8.19 20.51
CA CYS A 111 -5.22 7.62 19.25
C CYS A 111 -4.42 8.10 18.06
N PHE A 112 -4.05 9.37 18.05
CA PHE A 112 -3.23 9.94 16.99
C PHE A 112 -1.80 9.39 17.05
N GLU A 113 -1.22 9.30 18.24
CA GLU A 113 0.10 8.71 18.46
C GLU A 113 0.15 7.25 18.01
N LEU A 114 -0.82 6.43 18.38
CA LEU A 114 -0.89 5.02 17.99
C LEU A 114 -0.96 4.81 16.47
N LEU A 115 -1.59 5.72 15.75
CA LEU A 115 -1.64 5.64 14.29
C LEU A 115 -0.34 6.11 13.63
N THR A 116 0.29 7.14 14.18
CA THR A 116 1.51 7.75 13.63
C THR A 116 2.79 7.04 14.06
N GLU A 117 2.90 6.65 15.34
CA GLU A 117 4.08 5.95 15.87
C GLU A 117 4.31 4.58 15.25
N SER A 118 3.25 3.90 14.85
CA SER A 118 3.39 2.57 14.23
C SER A 118 3.86 2.62 12.78
N ASN A 119 4.09 3.79 12.19
CA ASN A 119 4.44 3.96 10.77
C ASN A 119 3.51 3.15 9.84
N ARG A 120 2.22 3.01 10.21
CA ARG A 120 1.26 2.16 9.50
C ARG A 120 0.33 2.94 8.57
N ILE A 121 0.39 4.25 8.61
CA ILE A 121 -0.39 5.16 7.75
C ILE A 121 0.52 6.14 7.02
N ASP A 122 0.05 6.62 5.88
CA ASP A 122 0.71 7.66 5.08
C ASP A 122 0.31 9.06 5.56
#